data_44824b07df87203f7b9e81ca2eac5d7c
#
_entry.id   44824b07df87203f7b9e81ca2eac5d7c
#
_cell.length_a   1.000
_cell.length_b   1.000
_cell.length_c   1.000
_cell.angle_alpha   90.00
_cell.angle_beta   90.00
_cell.angle_gamma   90.00
#
_symmetry.space_group_name_H-M   'P 1'
#
loop_
_entity.id
_entity.type
_entity.pdbx_description
1 polymer ?
#
loop_
_entity_poly.entity_id
_entity_poly.type
_entity_poly.pdbx_seq_one_letter_code
_entity_poly.pdbx_strand_id
1 'polypeptide(L)'
;MFTSPADPWLASETASLVQRNGLVLRLDGREMTEPASVFRTFARELSFLGHFGHNWDALVDCLHDWHGPGHGDQDLAILIDHADGLLKSDFLGLFVSVLAQAAWNSNLRLDGDGEPHEWRQRMAQHFVLLLDHTAPVAFTEKAARGMDVAVALADGRLLATLTDVEWPGGDPASAPWTAGPLSFADEEILGGRNVEAVKLFRDHLGCSIQEALDVLQSRSAYLHREHPDG
;
A
#
# COMPACT_ATOMS: atom_id res chain seq x y z
N MET A 1 3.77 -5.66 5.60
CA MET A 1 4.96 -6.51 5.44
C MET A 1 5.68 -6.67 6.77
N PHE A 2 6.34 -7.79 7.02
CA PHE A 2 7.14 -8.06 8.22
C PHE A 2 8.58 -8.35 7.81
N THR A 3 9.55 -7.69 8.44
CA THR A 3 10.96 -7.87 8.12
C THR A 3 11.86 -7.50 9.32
N SER A 4 13.17 -7.80 9.23
CA SER A 4 14.15 -7.34 10.21
C SER A 4 14.49 -5.86 9.98
N PRO A 5 14.74 -5.07 11.06
CA PRO A 5 15.26 -3.71 10.92
C PRO A 5 16.65 -3.65 10.25
N ALA A 6 17.39 -4.78 10.23
CA ALA A 6 18.67 -4.90 9.56
C ALA A 6 18.57 -5.34 8.09
N ASP A 7 17.37 -5.50 7.54
CA ASP A 7 17.18 -5.87 6.13
C ASP A 7 17.70 -4.75 5.21
N PRO A 8 18.69 -5.01 4.34
CA PRO A 8 19.25 -4.00 3.44
C PRO A 8 18.20 -3.39 2.49
N TRP A 9 17.20 -4.18 2.12
CA TRP A 9 16.08 -3.71 1.30
C TRP A 9 15.36 -2.54 1.97
N LEU A 10 15.10 -2.61 3.29
CA LEU A 10 14.40 -1.56 4.03
C LEU A 10 15.13 -0.22 3.93
N ALA A 11 16.46 -0.23 4.12
CA ALA A 11 17.27 0.99 4.03
C ALA A 11 17.24 1.58 2.61
N SER A 12 17.31 0.74 1.59
CA SER A 12 17.25 1.14 0.18
C SER A 12 15.89 1.77 -0.16
N GLU A 13 14.79 1.10 0.20
CA GLU A 13 13.44 1.57 -0.13
C GLU A 13 13.07 2.84 0.62
N THR A 14 13.40 2.94 1.90
CA THR A 14 13.15 4.17 2.66
C THR A 14 13.96 5.36 2.13
N ALA A 15 15.20 5.15 1.73
CA ALA A 15 16.02 6.19 1.09
C ALA A 15 15.41 6.61 -0.26
N SER A 16 15.00 5.65 -1.09
CA SER A 16 14.35 5.91 -2.38
C SER A 16 13.03 6.67 -2.19
N LEU A 17 12.21 6.30 -1.21
CA LEU A 17 10.96 6.98 -0.88
C LEU A 17 11.20 8.45 -0.53
N VAL A 18 12.15 8.71 0.38
CA VAL A 18 12.52 10.08 0.79
C VAL A 18 13.07 10.91 -0.38
N GLN A 19 13.88 10.30 -1.27
CA GLN A 19 14.37 10.97 -2.47
C GLN A 19 13.25 11.42 -3.42
N ARG A 20 12.13 10.68 -3.44
CA ARG A 20 10.91 11.02 -4.21
C ARG A 20 9.94 11.91 -3.44
N ASN A 21 10.39 12.57 -2.38
CA ASN A 21 9.55 13.40 -1.52
C ASN A 21 8.50 12.64 -0.71
N GLY A 22 8.65 11.34 -0.52
CA GLY A 22 7.77 10.55 0.34
C GLY A 22 8.12 10.71 1.82
N LEU A 23 7.21 10.29 2.68
CA LEU A 23 7.32 10.36 4.13
C LEU A 23 7.60 9.00 4.75
N VAL A 24 8.45 8.99 5.77
CA VAL A 24 8.69 7.81 6.61
C VAL A 24 8.34 8.17 8.05
N LEU A 25 7.33 7.51 8.60
CA LEU A 25 6.92 7.65 10.00
C LEU A 25 7.29 6.39 10.78
N ARG A 26 7.58 6.55 12.06
CA ARG A 26 7.94 5.42 12.94
C ARG A 26 7.02 5.39 14.15
N LEU A 27 6.46 4.21 14.42
CA LEU A 27 5.60 3.94 15.55
C LEU A 27 6.25 2.87 16.43
N ASP A 28 6.02 2.92 17.74
CA ASP A 28 6.55 1.92 18.67
C ASP A 28 5.55 0.78 18.89
N GLY A 29 5.84 -0.40 18.33
CA GLY A 29 4.99 -1.59 18.46
C GLY A 29 4.89 -2.13 19.90
N ARG A 30 5.81 -1.74 20.80
CA ARG A 30 5.71 -2.10 22.23
C ARG A 30 4.53 -1.45 22.92
N GLU A 31 4.07 -0.31 22.40
CA GLU A 31 2.86 0.35 22.90
C GLU A 31 1.57 -0.31 22.41
N MET A 32 1.63 -1.17 21.40
CA MET A 32 0.47 -1.75 20.68
C MET A 32 0.06 -3.10 21.29
N THR A 33 -0.25 -3.14 22.57
CA THR A 33 -0.56 -4.39 23.31
C THR A 33 -2.03 -4.81 23.24
N GLU A 34 -2.93 -3.88 22.91
CA GLU A 34 -4.37 -4.06 22.79
C GLU A 34 -4.93 -3.10 21.71
N PRO A 35 -6.14 -3.34 21.15
CA PRO A 35 -6.71 -2.48 20.10
C PRO A 35 -6.75 -0.99 20.48
N ALA A 36 -7.17 -0.68 21.71
CA ALA A 36 -7.25 0.70 22.17
C ALA A 36 -5.89 1.42 22.16
N SER A 37 -4.79 0.69 22.44
CA SER A 37 -3.45 1.27 22.39
C SER A 37 -2.95 1.43 20.95
N VAL A 38 -3.31 0.53 20.03
CA VAL A 38 -3.06 0.73 18.60
C VAL A 38 -3.69 2.03 18.13
N PHE A 39 -4.99 2.24 18.42
CA PHE A 39 -5.70 3.45 18.01
C PHE A 39 -5.07 4.72 18.59
N ARG A 40 -4.68 4.72 19.86
CA ARG A 40 -4.00 5.87 20.49
C ARG A 40 -2.65 6.16 19.85
N THR A 41 -1.86 5.12 19.54
CA THR A 41 -0.54 5.29 18.94
C THR A 41 -0.68 5.88 17.53
N PHE A 42 -1.54 5.33 16.69
CA PHE A 42 -1.80 5.89 15.35
C PHE A 42 -2.33 7.32 15.43
N ALA A 43 -3.32 7.59 16.28
CA ALA A 43 -3.90 8.93 16.42
C ALA A 43 -2.87 9.97 16.85
N ARG A 44 -1.97 9.61 17.76
CA ARG A 44 -0.89 10.49 18.23
C ARG A 44 0.13 10.78 17.14
N GLU A 45 0.68 9.72 16.53
CA GLU A 45 1.80 9.85 15.59
C GLU A 45 1.38 10.46 14.25
N LEU A 46 0.15 10.18 13.80
CA LEU A 46 -0.39 10.74 12.57
C LEU A 46 -1.23 12.02 12.82
N SER A 47 -1.38 12.43 14.08
CA SER A 47 -2.15 13.61 14.46
C SER A 47 -3.60 13.57 13.93
N PHE A 48 -4.28 12.42 14.09
CA PHE A 48 -5.68 12.30 13.68
C PHE A 48 -6.55 13.35 14.36
N LEU A 49 -7.54 13.84 13.64
CA LEU A 49 -8.45 14.86 14.15
C LEU A 49 -9.27 14.32 15.33
N GLY A 50 -9.77 15.23 16.18
CA GLY A 50 -10.47 14.89 17.43
C GLY A 50 -11.78 14.10 17.29
N HIS A 51 -12.23 13.82 16.07
CA HIS A 51 -13.39 12.98 15.78
C HIS A 51 -13.04 11.52 15.48
N PHE A 52 -11.77 11.11 15.64
CA PHE A 52 -11.36 9.72 15.44
C PHE A 52 -12.13 8.76 16.35
N GLY A 53 -12.84 7.79 15.77
CA GLY A 53 -13.79 6.92 16.45
C GLY A 53 -13.16 5.80 17.32
N HIS A 54 -11.83 5.68 17.39
CA HIS A 54 -11.08 4.66 18.15
C HIS A 54 -11.57 3.22 17.92
N ASN A 55 -11.89 2.87 16.68
CA ASN A 55 -12.21 1.53 16.22
C ASN A 55 -11.49 1.23 14.89
N TRP A 56 -11.61 -0.02 14.41
CA TRP A 56 -10.88 -0.47 13.22
C TRP A 56 -11.34 0.22 11.93
N ASP A 57 -12.65 0.41 11.77
CA ASP A 57 -13.22 1.09 10.60
C ASP A 57 -12.75 2.55 10.56
N ALA A 58 -12.85 3.25 11.68
CA ALA A 58 -12.33 4.61 11.79
C ALA A 58 -10.82 4.71 11.54
N LEU A 59 -10.04 3.65 11.86
CA LEU A 59 -8.62 3.62 11.54
C LEU A 59 -8.39 3.52 10.03
N VAL A 60 -9.16 2.70 9.31
CA VAL A 60 -9.11 2.64 7.84
C VAL A 60 -9.42 4.00 7.25
N ASP A 61 -10.51 4.63 7.67
CA ASP A 61 -10.96 5.93 7.16
C ASP A 61 -9.92 7.03 7.43
N CYS A 62 -9.41 7.10 8.65
CA CYS A 62 -8.40 8.10 9.00
C CYS A 62 -7.06 7.89 8.27
N LEU A 63 -6.65 6.64 8.03
CA LEU A 63 -5.46 6.34 7.22
C LEU A 63 -5.68 6.70 5.75
N HIS A 64 -6.86 6.38 5.23
CA HIS A 64 -7.25 6.72 3.86
C HIS A 64 -7.32 8.24 3.64
N ASP A 65 -7.86 8.98 4.61
CA ASP A 65 -7.99 10.45 4.55
C ASP A 65 -6.71 11.19 4.97
N TRP A 66 -5.70 10.47 5.42
CA TRP A 66 -4.49 11.12 5.91
C TRP A 66 -3.61 11.61 4.76
N HIS A 67 -3.37 12.90 4.70
CA HIS A 67 -2.58 13.55 3.65
C HIS A 67 -1.26 14.15 4.17
N GLY A 68 -0.89 13.85 5.42
CA GLY A 68 0.31 14.38 6.05
C GLY A 68 0.28 15.90 6.31
N PRO A 69 1.34 16.44 6.90
CA PRO A 69 1.41 17.87 7.23
C PRO A 69 1.53 18.79 6.02
N GLY A 70 1.81 18.25 4.82
CA GLY A 70 2.03 19.01 3.58
C GLY A 70 0.90 18.92 2.54
N HIS A 71 -0.20 18.27 2.86
CA HIS A 71 -1.36 18.09 1.99
C HIS A 71 -1.12 17.40 0.64
N GLY A 72 -1.02 16.11 0.66
CA GLY A 72 -1.36 15.28 -0.47
C GLY A 72 -0.22 14.99 -1.38
N ASP A 73 0.05 14.19 -2.18
CA ASP A 73 1.03 13.74 -3.18
C ASP A 73 2.23 13.01 -2.62
N GLN A 74 2.33 12.81 -1.30
CA GLN A 74 3.48 12.15 -0.71
C GLN A 74 3.13 10.71 -0.38
N ASP A 75 3.86 9.78 -1.01
CA ASP A 75 3.84 8.38 -0.60
C ASP A 75 4.28 8.24 0.85
N LEU A 76 3.70 7.30 1.57
CA LEU A 76 3.89 7.12 3.01
C LEU A 76 4.40 5.72 3.32
N ALA A 77 5.47 5.62 4.09
CA ALA A 77 5.86 4.40 4.78
C ALA A 77 5.70 4.56 6.30
N ILE A 78 4.92 3.69 6.90
CA ILE A 78 4.78 3.58 8.36
C ILE A 78 5.57 2.36 8.81
N LEU A 79 6.65 2.62 9.55
CA LEU A 79 7.50 1.60 10.15
C LEU A 79 7.07 1.39 11.60
N ILE A 80 6.65 0.17 11.95
CA ILE A 80 6.27 -0.19 13.31
C ILE A 80 7.46 -0.92 13.93
N ASP A 81 8.22 -0.20 14.74
CA ASP A 81 9.39 -0.73 15.43
C ASP A 81 8.99 -1.72 16.54
N HIS A 82 9.86 -2.65 16.88
CA HIS A 82 9.69 -3.58 17.99
C HIS A 82 8.37 -4.35 17.96
N ALA A 83 7.95 -4.77 16.76
CA ALA A 83 6.65 -5.39 16.51
C ALA A 83 6.53 -6.86 16.97
N ASP A 84 7.61 -7.45 17.54
CA ASP A 84 7.62 -8.86 18.00
C ASP A 84 6.47 -9.20 18.95
N GLY A 85 6.10 -8.26 19.81
CA GLY A 85 5.02 -8.42 20.79
C GLY A 85 3.65 -8.68 20.15
N LEU A 86 3.42 -8.19 18.95
CA LEU A 86 2.17 -8.35 18.21
C LEU A 86 1.88 -9.82 17.86
N LEU A 87 2.92 -10.68 17.80
CA LEU A 87 2.71 -12.12 17.60
C LEU A 87 1.81 -12.76 18.67
N LYS A 88 1.79 -12.21 19.87
CA LYS A 88 0.96 -12.71 20.98
C LYS A 88 -0.47 -12.16 20.96
N SER A 89 -0.72 -11.10 20.21
CA SER A 89 -2.01 -10.40 20.17
C SER A 89 -3.05 -11.18 19.36
N ASP A 90 -4.27 -11.31 19.89
CA ASP A 90 -5.36 -11.98 19.20
C ASP A 90 -5.91 -11.15 18.03
N PHE A 91 -5.68 -9.85 18.04
CA PHE A 91 -6.13 -8.93 17.01
C PHE A 91 -5.17 -8.80 15.80
N LEU A 92 -4.01 -9.48 15.79
CA LEU A 92 -2.99 -9.30 14.76
C LEU A 92 -3.55 -9.50 13.34
N GLY A 93 -4.33 -10.56 13.10
CA GLY A 93 -4.91 -10.83 11.79
C GLY A 93 -5.81 -9.68 11.32
N LEU A 94 -6.70 -9.20 12.20
CA LEU A 94 -7.57 -8.07 11.91
C LEU A 94 -6.76 -6.78 11.68
N PHE A 95 -5.72 -6.54 12.46
CA PHE A 95 -4.84 -5.39 12.29
C PHE A 95 -4.14 -5.40 10.92
N VAL A 96 -3.62 -6.57 10.51
CA VAL A 96 -3.00 -6.72 9.18
C VAL A 96 -4.03 -6.47 8.06
N SER A 97 -5.26 -6.98 8.20
CA SER A 97 -6.36 -6.73 7.25
C SER A 97 -6.66 -5.23 7.12
N VAL A 98 -6.81 -4.53 8.25
CA VAL A 98 -7.05 -3.08 8.29
C VAL A 98 -5.95 -2.28 7.60
N LEU A 99 -4.67 -2.59 7.87
CA LEU A 99 -3.55 -1.93 7.21
C LEU A 99 -3.50 -2.21 5.71
N ALA A 100 -3.80 -3.44 5.30
CA ALA A 100 -3.85 -3.80 3.88
C ALA A 100 -5.00 -3.08 3.16
N GLN A 101 -6.19 -2.99 3.79
CA GLN A 101 -7.33 -2.26 3.26
C GLN A 101 -7.07 -0.77 3.13
N ALA A 102 -6.48 -0.13 4.15
CA ALA A 102 -6.12 1.28 4.11
C ALA A 102 -5.14 1.58 2.96
N ALA A 103 -4.09 0.73 2.81
CA ALA A 103 -3.14 0.86 1.72
C ALA A 103 -3.80 0.71 0.34
N TRP A 104 -4.73 -0.23 0.21
CA TRP A 104 -5.49 -0.44 -1.02
C TRP A 104 -6.34 0.77 -1.37
N ASN A 105 -7.19 1.24 -0.44
CA ASN A 105 -8.09 2.37 -0.64
C ASN A 105 -7.31 3.64 -1.03
N SER A 106 -6.19 3.93 -0.36
CA SER A 106 -5.37 5.11 -0.64
C SER A 106 -4.71 5.04 -2.02
N ASN A 107 -4.25 3.86 -2.44
CA ASN A 107 -3.59 3.68 -3.73
C ASN A 107 -4.57 3.77 -4.90
N LEU A 108 -5.81 3.34 -4.73
CA LEU A 108 -6.85 3.38 -5.76
C LEU A 108 -7.69 4.66 -5.75
N ARG A 109 -7.50 5.56 -4.77
CA ARG A 109 -8.33 6.76 -4.59
C ARG A 109 -9.80 6.43 -4.30
N LEU A 110 -10.07 5.34 -3.62
CA LEU A 110 -11.45 4.97 -3.35
C LEU A 110 -12.10 5.93 -2.36
N ASP A 111 -13.38 6.17 -2.50
CA ASP A 111 -14.19 6.86 -1.50
C ASP A 111 -14.70 5.90 -0.41
N GLY A 112 -15.54 6.39 0.49
CA GLY A 112 -16.11 5.60 1.58
C GLY A 112 -17.02 4.45 1.11
N ASP A 113 -17.49 4.51 -0.13
CA ASP A 113 -18.34 3.48 -0.75
C ASP A 113 -17.52 2.51 -1.63
N GLY A 114 -16.20 2.72 -1.70
CA GLY A 114 -15.28 1.90 -2.50
C GLY A 114 -15.22 2.27 -3.97
N GLU A 115 -15.79 3.42 -4.35
CA GLU A 115 -15.76 3.92 -5.73
C GLU A 115 -14.59 4.89 -5.94
N PRO A 116 -14.00 4.96 -7.14
CA PRO A 116 -12.92 5.89 -7.44
C PRO A 116 -13.33 7.35 -7.24
N HIS A 117 -12.57 8.09 -6.47
CA HIS A 117 -12.85 9.50 -6.15
C HIS A 117 -12.07 10.44 -7.09
N GLU A 118 -12.75 11.27 -7.87
CA GLU A 118 -12.14 12.14 -8.89
C GLU A 118 -11.15 13.17 -8.34
N TRP A 119 -11.37 13.63 -7.11
CA TRP A 119 -10.60 14.74 -6.49
C TRP A 119 -9.53 14.28 -5.49
N ARG A 120 -9.45 12.98 -5.20
CA ARG A 120 -8.41 12.46 -4.31
C ARG A 120 -7.16 12.12 -5.10
N GLN A 121 -6.02 12.50 -4.57
CA GLN A 121 -4.75 12.09 -5.14
C GLN A 121 -4.41 10.67 -4.71
N ARG A 122 -3.76 9.91 -5.58
CA ARG A 122 -3.23 8.59 -5.25
C ARG A 122 -2.07 8.76 -4.28
N MET A 123 -2.07 7.97 -3.23
CA MET A 123 -0.99 7.91 -2.25
C MET A 123 -0.66 6.46 -1.98
N ALA A 124 0.56 6.05 -2.24
CA ALA A 124 1.02 4.73 -1.84
C ALA A 124 1.27 4.73 -0.33
N GLN A 125 0.58 3.83 0.38
CA GLN A 125 0.82 3.59 1.80
C GLN A 125 1.47 2.23 2.01
N HIS A 126 2.59 2.21 2.72
CA HIS A 126 3.32 1.02 3.05
C HIS A 126 3.42 0.86 4.57
N PHE A 127 3.01 -0.30 5.07
CA PHE A 127 3.11 -0.64 6.49
C PHE A 127 4.15 -1.74 6.66
N VAL A 128 5.19 -1.49 7.47
CA VAL A 128 6.30 -2.41 7.69
C VAL A 128 6.46 -2.67 9.19
N LEU A 129 6.20 -3.90 9.60
CA LEU A 129 6.39 -4.36 10.98
C LEU A 129 7.83 -4.86 11.12
N LEU A 130 8.61 -4.20 11.96
CA LEU A 130 10.03 -4.47 12.20
C LEU A 130 10.19 -5.40 13.39
N LEU A 131 10.84 -6.53 13.14
CA LEU A 131 11.00 -7.63 14.09
C LEU A 131 12.46 -7.72 14.53
N ASP A 132 12.71 -7.51 15.82
CA ASP A 132 14.08 -7.52 16.38
C ASP A 132 14.61 -8.94 16.57
N HIS A 133 13.74 -9.85 16.99
CA HIS A 133 14.13 -11.17 17.47
C HIS A 133 13.36 -12.32 16.83
N THR A 134 12.17 -12.05 16.31
CA THR A 134 11.27 -13.07 15.76
C THR A 134 11.42 -13.12 14.25
N ALA A 135 11.60 -14.31 13.68
CA ALA A 135 11.62 -14.48 12.24
C ALA A 135 10.24 -14.16 11.63
N PRO A 136 10.17 -13.48 10.47
CA PRO A 136 8.89 -13.11 9.83
C PRO A 136 7.96 -14.31 9.61
N VAL A 137 8.51 -15.49 9.32
CA VAL A 137 7.74 -16.72 9.11
C VAL A 137 6.86 -17.10 10.33
N ALA A 138 7.25 -16.74 11.54
CA ALA A 138 6.46 -17.02 12.74
C ALA A 138 5.09 -16.28 12.76
N PHE A 139 4.96 -15.21 11.99
CA PHE A 139 3.76 -14.42 11.88
C PHE A 139 2.76 -14.96 10.86
N THR A 140 3.18 -15.92 9.98
CA THR A 140 2.39 -16.39 8.84
C THR A 140 0.99 -16.83 9.24
N GLU A 141 0.86 -17.74 10.22
CA GLU A 141 -0.44 -18.28 10.62
C GLU A 141 -1.39 -17.22 11.18
N LYS A 142 -0.87 -16.31 12.03
CA LYS A 142 -1.70 -15.28 12.64
C LYS A 142 -2.06 -14.16 11.67
N ALA A 143 -1.15 -13.74 10.83
CA ALA A 143 -1.41 -12.74 9.80
C ALA A 143 -2.44 -13.26 8.78
N ALA A 144 -2.37 -14.53 8.40
CA ALA A 144 -3.33 -15.19 7.50
C ALA A 144 -4.75 -15.35 8.10
N ARG A 145 -4.95 -15.10 9.39
CA ARG A 145 -6.29 -15.06 10.01
C ARG A 145 -7.04 -13.75 9.75
N GLY A 146 -6.38 -12.76 9.14
CA GLY A 146 -7.03 -11.54 8.68
C GLY A 146 -8.14 -11.87 7.66
N MET A 147 -9.20 -11.07 7.65
CA MET A 147 -10.21 -11.15 6.60
C MET A 147 -9.58 -10.69 5.29
N ASP A 148 -9.82 -11.46 4.25
CA ASP A 148 -9.41 -11.14 2.88
C ASP A 148 -7.90 -10.85 2.74
N VAL A 149 -7.05 -11.58 3.49
CA VAL A 149 -5.60 -11.43 3.48
C VAL A 149 -4.93 -12.73 3.06
N ALA A 150 -4.14 -12.67 2.01
CA ALA A 150 -3.14 -13.67 1.68
C ALA A 150 -1.78 -13.28 2.25
N VAL A 151 -0.99 -14.27 2.66
CA VAL A 151 0.38 -14.05 3.11
C VAL A 151 1.34 -14.90 2.31
N ALA A 152 2.48 -14.33 1.95
CA ALA A 152 3.55 -15.00 1.21
C ALA A 152 4.92 -14.67 1.82
N LEU A 153 5.79 -15.66 1.89
CA LEU A 153 7.17 -15.45 2.30
C LEU A 153 8.05 -15.28 1.05
N ALA A 154 8.69 -14.14 0.91
CA ALA A 154 9.59 -13.83 -0.20
C ALA A 154 10.85 -13.13 0.33
N ASP A 155 12.02 -13.59 -0.06
CA ASP A 155 13.33 -13.03 0.32
C ASP A 155 13.51 -12.82 1.84
N GLY A 156 12.96 -13.73 2.65
CA GLY A 156 13.01 -13.64 4.12
C GLY A 156 12.02 -12.66 4.74
N ARG A 157 11.16 -12.03 3.95
CA ARG A 157 10.10 -11.10 4.37
C ARG A 157 8.74 -11.78 4.27
N LEU A 158 7.84 -11.49 5.20
CA LEU A 158 6.45 -11.92 5.10
C LEU A 158 5.62 -10.78 4.53
N LEU A 159 5.06 -11.00 3.36
CA LEU A 159 4.16 -10.08 2.68
C LEU A 159 2.72 -10.41 3.03
N ALA A 160 1.89 -9.40 3.21
CA ALA A 160 0.45 -9.54 3.37
C ALA A 160 -0.24 -8.65 2.33
N THR A 161 -1.15 -9.23 1.56
CA THR A 161 -1.92 -8.57 0.51
C THR A 161 -3.39 -8.91 0.65
N LEU A 162 -4.29 -8.07 0.15
CA LEU A 162 -5.71 -8.42 0.09
C LEU A 162 -5.94 -9.53 -0.94
N THR A 163 -6.83 -10.46 -0.60
CA THR A 163 -7.46 -11.40 -1.52
C THR A 163 -8.77 -10.79 -2.04
N ASP A 164 -9.38 -11.39 -3.04
CA ASP A 164 -10.70 -11.02 -3.59
C ASP A 164 -10.82 -9.55 -4.07
N VAL A 165 -9.69 -8.85 -4.16
CA VAL A 165 -9.62 -7.56 -4.83
C VAL A 165 -9.09 -7.78 -6.25
N GLU A 166 -9.78 -7.24 -7.23
CA GLU A 166 -9.26 -7.19 -8.60
C GLU A 166 -8.13 -6.15 -8.64
N TRP A 167 -6.90 -6.61 -8.42
CA TRP A 167 -5.74 -5.76 -8.64
C TRP A 167 -5.68 -5.35 -10.11
N PRO A 168 -5.59 -4.06 -10.40
CA PRO A 168 -5.32 -3.61 -11.76
C PRO A 168 -4.03 -4.28 -12.26
N GLY A 169 -4.16 -5.25 -13.21
CA GLY A 169 -3.01 -5.99 -13.75
C GLY A 169 -2.71 -7.35 -13.12
N GLY A 170 -3.60 -7.91 -12.28
CA GLY A 170 -3.47 -9.24 -11.69
C GLY A 170 -2.81 -9.24 -10.31
N ASP A 171 -2.67 -10.44 -9.73
CA ASP A 171 -2.12 -10.64 -8.39
C ASP A 171 -0.70 -10.07 -8.27
N PRO A 172 -0.48 -9.06 -7.39
CA PRO A 172 0.84 -8.47 -7.19
C PRO A 172 1.89 -9.47 -6.65
N ALA A 173 1.46 -10.58 -6.05
CA ALA A 173 2.35 -11.66 -5.63
C ALA A 173 2.83 -12.52 -6.82
N SER A 174 2.12 -12.49 -7.94
CA SER A 174 2.44 -13.24 -9.16
C SER A 174 3.09 -12.41 -10.26
N ALA A 175 3.09 -11.08 -10.16
CA ALA A 175 3.72 -10.22 -11.14
C ALA A 175 5.24 -10.14 -10.91
N PRO A 176 6.07 -10.55 -11.88
CA PRO A 176 7.46 -10.13 -11.87
C PRO A 176 7.46 -8.59 -11.96
N TRP A 177 8.12 -7.92 -11.04
CA TRP A 177 8.24 -6.46 -10.97
C TRP A 177 8.81 -5.82 -12.25
N THR A 178 9.29 -6.65 -13.20
CA THR A 178 9.86 -6.26 -14.49
C THR A 178 8.82 -6.13 -15.62
N ALA A 179 7.66 -6.80 -15.51
CA ALA A 179 6.54 -6.59 -16.42
C ALA A 179 5.47 -5.82 -15.62
N GLY A 180 5.49 -4.51 -15.68
CA GLY A 180 4.54 -3.68 -14.92
C GLY A 180 3.08 -4.07 -15.21
N PRO A 181 2.18 -3.96 -14.24
CA PRO A 181 0.77 -4.37 -14.35
C PRO A 181 0.01 -3.68 -15.50
N LEU A 182 0.61 -2.71 -16.15
CA LEU A 182 0.06 -1.96 -17.28
C LEU A 182 0.68 -2.35 -18.63
N SER A 183 1.55 -3.37 -18.67
CA SER A 183 2.26 -3.79 -19.91
C SER A 183 1.35 -4.32 -21.01
N PHE A 184 0.12 -4.70 -20.68
CA PHE A 184 -0.88 -5.14 -21.66
C PHE A 184 -1.27 -4.05 -22.67
N ALA A 185 -1.00 -2.77 -22.38
CA ALA A 185 -1.28 -1.64 -23.28
C ALA A 185 0.00 -1.02 -23.89
N ASP A 186 1.19 -1.55 -23.59
CA ASP A 186 2.47 -0.96 -24.00
C ASP A 186 2.63 -0.91 -25.52
N GLU A 187 2.17 -1.95 -26.24
CA GLU A 187 2.23 -2.00 -27.69
C GLU A 187 1.38 -0.88 -28.33
N GLU A 188 0.19 -0.62 -27.80
CA GLU A 188 -0.69 0.45 -28.26
C GLU A 188 -0.09 1.83 -27.96
N ILE A 189 0.50 2.02 -26.79
CA ILE A 189 1.13 3.27 -26.40
C ILE A 189 2.35 3.56 -27.26
N LEU A 190 3.24 2.60 -27.41
CA LEU A 190 4.44 2.73 -28.25
C LEU A 190 4.07 2.90 -29.73
N GLY A 191 2.97 2.28 -30.16
CA GLY A 191 2.43 2.43 -31.50
C GLY A 191 1.62 3.72 -31.74
N GLY A 192 1.49 4.59 -30.71
CA GLY A 192 0.71 5.83 -30.80
C GLY A 192 -0.80 5.65 -30.86
N ARG A 193 -1.30 4.43 -30.61
CA ARG A 193 -2.72 4.08 -30.62
C ARG A 193 -3.38 4.39 -29.26
N ASN A 194 -3.36 5.66 -28.87
CA ASN A 194 -3.80 6.10 -27.56
C ASN A 194 -5.28 5.79 -27.25
N VAL A 195 -6.15 5.79 -28.24
CA VAL A 195 -7.59 5.47 -28.07
C VAL A 195 -7.76 3.99 -27.70
N GLU A 196 -7.02 3.11 -28.35
CA GLU A 196 -7.00 1.68 -28.08
C GLU A 196 -6.41 1.39 -26.70
N ALA A 197 -5.33 2.08 -26.33
CA ALA A 197 -4.75 1.98 -25.01
C ALA A 197 -5.72 2.41 -23.89
N VAL A 198 -6.41 3.54 -24.04
CA VAL A 198 -7.47 3.99 -23.12
C VAL A 198 -8.59 2.96 -22.99
N LYS A 199 -9.01 2.37 -24.10
CA LYS A 199 -10.03 1.33 -24.08
C LYS A 199 -9.56 0.09 -23.31
N LEU A 200 -8.32 -0.35 -23.54
CA LEU A 200 -7.73 -1.47 -22.82
C LEU A 200 -7.65 -1.20 -21.31
N PHE A 201 -7.21 0.00 -20.92
CA PHE A 201 -7.21 0.37 -19.49
C PHE A 201 -8.60 0.32 -18.88
N ARG A 202 -9.61 0.87 -19.56
CA ARG A 202 -10.99 0.82 -19.07
C ARG A 202 -11.54 -0.61 -18.96
N ASP A 203 -11.27 -1.43 -19.96
CA ASP A 203 -11.76 -2.80 -20.00
C ASP A 203 -11.10 -3.70 -18.95
N HIS A 204 -9.81 -3.45 -18.63
CA HIS A 204 -9.05 -4.25 -17.66
C HIS A 204 -9.10 -3.69 -16.22
N LEU A 205 -9.17 -2.36 -16.08
CA LEU A 205 -9.12 -1.71 -14.77
C LEU A 205 -10.51 -1.31 -14.26
N GLY A 206 -11.56 -1.41 -15.08
CA GLY A 206 -12.89 -0.95 -14.72
C GLY A 206 -13.00 0.57 -14.47
N CYS A 207 -11.99 1.35 -14.91
CA CYS A 207 -11.85 2.77 -14.58
C CYS A 207 -12.61 3.70 -15.53
N SER A 208 -12.82 4.95 -15.13
CA SER A 208 -13.40 6.00 -15.96
C SER A 208 -12.47 6.38 -17.14
N ILE A 209 -13.00 7.13 -18.12
CA ILE A 209 -12.18 7.64 -19.23
C ILE A 209 -11.06 8.56 -18.71
N GLN A 210 -11.34 9.40 -17.73
CA GLN A 210 -10.36 10.33 -17.18
C GLN A 210 -9.20 9.59 -16.50
N GLU A 211 -9.51 8.59 -15.69
CA GLU A 211 -8.49 7.75 -15.04
C GLU A 211 -7.67 6.97 -16.04
N ALA A 212 -8.31 6.42 -17.09
CA ALA A 212 -7.59 5.74 -18.16
C ALA A 212 -6.62 6.69 -18.90
N LEU A 213 -6.99 7.96 -19.08
CA LEU A 213 -6.10 8.98 -19.65
C LEU A 213 -4.92 9.31 -18.73
N ASP A 214 -5.15 9.41 -17.42
CA ASP A 214 -4.09 9.64 -16.44
C ASP A 214 -3.09 8.47 -16.40
N VAL A 215 -3.62 7.23 -16.45
CA VAL A 215 -2.80 6.01 -16.55
C VAL A 215 -2.00 6.00 -17.85
N LEU A 216 -2.63 6.31 -18.98
CA LEU A 216 -1.97 6.42 -20.29
C LEU A 216 -0.81 7.41 -20.24
N GLN A 217 -1.03 8.61 -19.70
CA GLN A 217 0.00 9.65 -19.60
C GLN A 217 1.19 9.19 -18.75
N SER A 218 0.91 8.60 -17.59
CA SER A 218 1.93 8.10 -16.66
C SER A 218 2.74 6.95 -17.29
N ARG A 219 2.05 6.00 -17.93
CA ARG A 219 2.69 4.85 -18.57
C ARG A 219 3.48 5.24 -19.81
N SER A 220 2.98 6.15 -20.62
CA SER A 220 3.69 6.70 -21.78
C SER A 220 4.98 7.40 -21.35
N ALA A 221 4.94 8.22 -20.28
CA ALA A 221 6.13 8.87 -19.75
C ALA A 221 7.17 7.87 -19.19
N TYR A 222 6.73 6.75 -18.64
CA TYR A 222 7.60 5.65 -18.20
C TYR A 222 8.26 4.98 -19.42
N LEU A 223 7.48 4.57 -20.41
CA LEU A 223 7.99 3.86 -21.59
C LEU A 223 8.99 4.69 -22.41
N HIS A 224 8.75 6.00 -22.56
CA HIS A 224 9.70 6.88 -23.24
C HIS A 224 11.01 7.07 -22.49
N ARG A 225 11.06 6.89 -21.17
CA ARG A 225 12.30 6.90 -20.40
C ARG A 225 13.09 5.61 -20.56
N GLU A 226 12.40 4.47 -20.62
CA GLU A 226 13.03 3.15 -20.78
C GLU A 226 13.43 2.87 -22.24
N HIS A 227 12.76 3.49 -23.21
CA HIS A 227 12.98 3.33 -24.65
C HIS A 227 13.14 4.69 -25.33
N PRO A 228 14.28 5.41 -25.11
CA PRO A 228 14.46 6.76 -25.64
C PRO A 228 14.59 6.82 -27.17
N ASP A 229 14.75 5.67 -27.86
CA ASP A 229 14.95 5.54 -29.30
C ASP A 229 13.71 4.98 -30.04
N GLY A 230 12.52 4.99 -29.44
CA GLY A 230 11.26 4.49 -30.01
C GLY A 230 10.41 5.58 -30.64
#